data_b822529e5dd0a422568cd19e4f98f33a
#
_entry.id   b822529e5dd0a422568cd19e4f98f33a
#
_cell.length_a   1.000
_cell.length_b   1.000
_cell.length_c   1.000
_cell.angle_alpha   90.00
_cell.angle_beta   90.00
_cell.angle_gamma   90.00
#
_symmetry.space_group_name_H-M   'P 1'
#
loop_
_entity.id
_entity.type
_entity.pdbx_description
1 polymer ?
#
loop_
_entity_poly.entity_id
_entity_poly.type
_entity_poly.pdbx_seq_one_letter_code
_entity_poly.pdbx_strand_id
1 'polypeptide(L)'
;MEYVKLSWIDFYLMAKGFWLVTTTVTNPAFAEYVEAFQPWVESVGGSVFAKDMEGKTVEGKGGKLAVIIEFPSKQTAIDAYNSSEYQELSKLRWANSTDTNITIMDGDVTH
;
A
#
# COMPACT_ATOMS: atom_id res chain seq x y z
N MET A 1 -13.34 3.71 31.06
CA MET A 1 -12.84 3.52 29.68
C MET A 1 -13.92 2.88 28.83
N GLU A 2 -14.18 3.46 27.70
CA GLU A 2 -15.21 2.92 26.82
C GLU A 2 -14.76 1.60 26.20
N TYR A 3 -15.69 0.69 26.10
CA TYR A 3 -15.46 -0.59 25.51
C TYR A 3 -15.75 -0.52 23.99
N VAL A 4 -14.74 -0.82 23.18
CA VAL A 4 -14.90 -0.83 21.72
C VAL A 4 -15.51 -2.16 21.29
N LYS A 5 -16.71 -2.10 20.73
CA LYS A 5 -17.37 -3.28 20.21
C LYS A 5 -16.88 -3.55 18.78
N LEU A 6 -16.20 -4.66 18.57
CA LEU A 6 -15.69 -5.05 17.26
C LEU A 6 -16.78 -5.72 16.44
N SER A 7 -16.86 -5.33 15.16
CA SER A 7 -17.69 -6.03 14.18
C SER A 7 -16.89 -7.20 13.59
N TRP A 8 -17.56 -8.07 12.84
CA TRP A 8 -16.85 -9.17 12.17
C TRP A 8 -15.84 -8.66 11.13
N ILE A 9 -16.08 -7.50 10.51
CA ILE A 9 -15.11 -6.92 9.57
C ILE A 9 -13.85 -6.45 10.29
N ASP A 10 -13.97 -5.97 11.53
CA ASP A 10 -12.81 -5.62 12.34
C ASP A 10 -11.96 -6.85 12.62
N PHE A 11 -12.59 -7.98 12.95
CA PHE A 11 -11.85 -9.24 13.13
C PHE A 11 -11.15 -9.68 11.86
N TYR A 12 -11.79 -9.50 10.70
CA TYR A 12 -11.17 -9.82 9.42
C TYR A 12 -9.89 -8.98 9.22
N LEU A 13 -9.94 -7.69 9.51
CA LEU A 13 -8.81 -6.77 9.28
C LEU A 13 -7.72 -6.87 10.32
N MET A 14 -8.02 -7.31 11.55
CA MET A 14 -7.06 -7.35 12.66
C MET A 14 -5.80 -8.15 12.37
N ALA A 15 -5.89 -9.21 11.56
CA ALA A 15 -4.74 -10.04 11.21
C ALA A 15 -3.98 -9.52 10.00
N LYS A 16 -4.51 -8.53 9.31
CA LYS A 16 -3.95 -8.03 8.05
C LYS A 16 -2.88 -6.97 8.27
N GLY A 17 -2.05 -6.80 7.24
CA GLY A 17 -1.14 -5.66 7.17
C GLY A 17 -1.45 -4.86 5.93
N PHE A 18 -1.06 -3.59 5.91
CA PHE A 18 -1.38 -2.71 4.81
C PHE A 18 -0.19 -1.81 4.46
N TRP A 19 -0.06 -1.51 3.17
CA TRP A 19 0.71 -0.38 2.71
C TRP A 19 -0.28 0.74 2.41
N LEU A 20 -0.07 1.88 3.02
CA LEU A 20 -0.79 3.11 2.69
C LEU A 20 0.11 3.91 1.78
N VAL A 21 -0.28 4.08 0.52
CA VAL A 21 0.57 4.68 -0.51
C VAL A 21 -0.08 5.92 -1.07
N THR A 22 0.67 7.02 -1.13
CA THR A 22 0.32 8.16 -1.96
C THR A 22 1.53 8.54 -2.79
N THR A 23 1.32 8.95 -4.04
CA THR A 23 2.41 9.34 -4.91
C THR A 23 1.92 10.25 -6.03
N THR A 24 2.82 11.04 -6.57
CA THR A 24 2.55 11.85 -7.77
C THR A 24 3.23 11.20 -8.96
N VAL A 25 2.45 10.75 -9.92
CA VAL A 25 2.96 10.17 -11.16
C VAL A 25 3.47 11.32 -12.06
N THR A 26 4.73 11.25 -12.46
CA THR A 26 5.37 12.30 -13.24
C THR A 26 5.59 11.93 -14.70
N ASN A 27 5.39 10.66 -15.06
CA ASN A 27 5.71 10.15 -16.39
C ASN A 27 4.78 8.99 -16.75
N PRO A 28 4.25 8.95 -17.98
CA PRO A 28 3.40 7.83 -18.42
C PRO A 28 4.05 6.45 -18.30
N ALA A 29 5.38 6.38 -18.32
CA ALA A 29 6.10 5.12 -18.13
C ALA A 29 5.88 4.50 -16.74
N PHE A 30 5.24 5.22 -15.81
CA PHE A 30 4.79 4.65 -14.54
C PHE A 30 3.91 3.41 -14.75
N ALA A 31 3.23 3.33 -15.91
CA ALA A 31 2.42 2.16 -16.24
C ALA A 31 3.23 0.87 -16.26
N GLU A 32 4.51 0.93 -16.58
CA GLU A 32 5.39 -0.25 -16.56
C GLU A 32 5.55 -0.79 -15.14
N TYR A 33 5.64 0.10 -14.16
CA TYR A 33 5.67 -0.29 -12.76
C TYR A 33 4.37 -0.98 -12.36
N VAL A 34 3.23 -0.40 -12.74
CA VAL A 34 1.92 -0.96 -12.40
C VAL A 34 1.75 -2.35 -13.00
N GLU A 35 2.14 -2.53 -14.26
CA GLU A 35 2.06 -3.84 -14.93
C GLU A 35 2.92 -4.90 -14.26
N ALA A 36 4.11 -4.53 -13.82
CA ALA A 36 5.01 -5.45 -13.14
C ALA A 36 4.60 -5.69 -11.69
N PHE A 37 4.02 -4.70 -11.04
CA PHE A 37 3.59 -4.77 -9.65
C PHE A 37 2.46 -5.78 -9.44
N GLN A 38 1.48 -5.79 -10.33
CA GLN A 38 0.28 -6.61 -10.15
C GLN A 38 0.58 -8.11 -9.95
N PRO A 39 1.31 -8.79 -10.85
CA PRO A 39 1.63 -10.20 -10.64
C PRO A 39 2.56 -10.42 -9.44
N TRP A 40 3.46 -9.46 -9.18
CA TRP A 40 4.37 -9.59 -8.06
C TRP A 40 3.62 -9.54 -6.72
N VAL A 41 2.74 -8.56 -6.52
CA VAL A 41 2.02 -8.42 -5.26
C VAL A 41 1.15 -9.64 -4.98
N GLU A 42 0.53 -10.21 -6.01
CA GLU A 42 -0.23 -11.44 -5.88
C GLU A 42 0.67 -12.61 -5.46
N SER A 43 1.88 -12.69 -5.99
CA SER A 43 2.81 -13.77 -5.67
C SER A 43 3.25 -13.76 -4.20
N VAL A 44 3.16 -12.63 -3.51
CA VAL A 44 3.51 -12.52 -2.09
C VAL A 44 2.26 -12.44 -1.19
N GLY A 45 1.11 -12.80 -1.74
CA GLY A 45 -0.14 -12.87 -0.98
C GLY A 45 -0.84 -11.52 -0.79
N GLY A 46 -0.39 -10.49 -1.48
CA GLY A 46 -0.98 -9.16 -1.40
C GLY A 46 -2.03 -8.91 -2.48
N SER A 47 -2.80 -7.87 -2.27
CA SER A 47 -3.79 -7.41 -3.25
C SER A 47 -4.08 -5.93 -3.05
N VAL A 48 -4.56 -5.28 -4.11
CA VAL A 48 -5.00 -3.88 -4.02
C VAL A 48 -6.35 -3.86 -3.29
N PHE A 49 -6.37 -3.26 -2.11
CA PHE A 49 -7.57 -3.15 -1.31
C PHE A 49 -8.44 -1.98 -1.76
N ALA A 50 -7.83 -0.85 -2.07
CA ALA A 50 -8.51 0.35 -2.55
C ALA A 50 -7.54 1.18 -3.38
N LYS A 51 -8.06 1.88 -4.39
CA LYS A 51 -7.25 2.75 -5.24
C LYS A 51 -8.09 3.91 -5.75
N ASP A 52 -7.49 5.11 -5.73
CA ASP A 52 -8.08 6.31 -6.29
C ASP A 52 -6.99 7.06 -7.07
N MET A 53 -7.24 7.29 -8.36
CA MET A 53 -6.30 8.03 -9.22
C MET A 53 -6.41 9.55 -9.02
N GLU A 54 -7.46 10.01 -8.35
CA GLU A 54 -7.76 11.43 -8.13
C GLU A 54 -7.95 11.71 -6.64
N GLY A 55 -7.10 11.13 -5.82
CA GLY A 55 -7.11 11.36 -4.38
C GLY A 55 -6.88 12.83 -4.04
N LYS A 56 -7.48 13.29 -2.96
CA LYS A 56 -7.36 14.67 -2.50
C LYS A 56 -6.57 14.73 -1.20
N THR A 57 -5.34 15.21 -1.26
CA THR A 57 -4.55 15.44 -0.06
C THR A 57 -5.05 16.70 0.62
N VAL A 58 -5.51 16.59 1.85
CA VAL A 58 -6.03 17.73 2.62
C VAL A 58 -4.97 18.32 3.56
N GLU A 59 -3.91 17.59 3.85
CA GLU A 59 -2.76 18.07 4.60
C GLU A 59 -1.50 17.35 4.14
N GLY A 60 -0.39 18.05 4.11
CA GLY A 60 0.92 17.49 3.77
C GLY A 60 1.14 17.34 2.28
N LYS A 61 2.23 16.66 1.94
CA LYS A 61 2.57 16.37 0.55
C LYS A 61 2.17 14.94 0.24
N GLY A 62 1.13 14.79 -0.54
CA GLY A 62 0.71 13.52 -1.06
C GLY A 62 0.49 13.66 -2.54
N GLY A 63 0.37 12.58 -3.25
CA GLY A 63 0.03 12.62 -4.66
C GLY A 63 -1.43 12.30 -4.89
N LYS A 64 -1.89 12.49 -6.10
CA LYS A 64 -3.26 12.14 -6.49
C LYS A 64 -3.50 10.65 -6.49
N LEU A 65 -2.47 9.84 -6.78
CA LEU A 65 -2.62 8.40 -6.72
C LEU A 65 -2.53 7.97 -5.27
N ALA A 66 -3.65 7.45 -4.76
CA ALA A 66 -3.75 6.91 -3.41
C ALA A 66 -4.12 5.43 -3.52
N VAL A 67 -3.36 4.57 -2.87
CA VAL A 67 -3.55 3.11 -2.96
C VAL A 67 -3.38 2.49 -1.58
N ILE A 68 -4.24 1.54 -1.27
CA ILE A 68 -4.08 0.70 -0.08
C ILE A 68 -3.84 -0.72 -0.57
N ILE A 69 -2.71 -1.30 -0.16
CA ILE A 69 -2.36 -2.68 -0.48
C ILE A 69 -2.55 -3.51 0.78
N GLU A 70 -3.27 -4.62 0.65
CA GLU A 70 -3.54 -5.54 1.74
C GLU A 70 -2.60 -6.73 1.66
N PHE A 71 -2.07 -7.16 2.82
CA PHE A 71 -1.24 -8.36 2.96
C PHE A 71 -1.79 -9.24 4.07
N PRO A 72 -1.44 -10.54 4.08
CA PRO A 72 -1.90 -11.46 5.14
C PRO A 72 -1.55 -11.00 6.56
N SER A 73 -0.46 -10.26 6.73
CA SER A 73 -0.02 -9.74 8.02
C SER A 73 0.86 -8.52 7.85
N LYS A 74 1.06 -7.76 8.91
CA LYS A 74 2.00 -6.64 8.91
C LYS A 74 3.42 -7.13 8.59
N GLN A 75 3.82 -8.28 9.13
CA GLN A 75 5.16 -8.81 8.86
C GLN A 75 5.32 -9.16 7.39
N THR A 76 4.30 -9.75 6.76
CA THR A 76 4.33 -10.04 5.32
C THR A 76 4.46 -8.74 4.52
N ALA A 77 3.74 -7.68 4.93
CA ALA A 77 3.83 -6.37 4.26
C ALA A 77 5.24 -5.78 4.36
N ILE A 78 5.89 -5.91 5.52
CA ILE A 78 7.26 -5.46 5.74
C ILE A 78 8.23 -6.27 4.89
N ASP A 79 8.12 -7.59 4.93
CA ASP A 79 9.01 -8.49 4.19
C ASP A 79 8.87 -8.27 2.67
N ALA A 80 7.66 -8.04 2.19
CA ALA A 80 7.41 -7.76 0.78
C ALA A 80 8.13 -6.47 0.35
N TYR A 81 8.04 -5.43 1.15
CA TYR A 81 8.73 -4.17 0.83
C TYR A 81 10.25 -4.35 0.78
N ASN A 82 10.80 -5.11 1.70
CA ASN A 82 12.24 -5.33 1.81
C ASN A 82 12.79 -6.42 0.89
N SER A 83 11.92 -7.11 0.15
CA SER A 83 12.36 -8.18 -0.75
C SER A 83 13.22 -7.62 -1.88
N SER A 84 14.19 -8.41 -2.34
CA SER A 84 15.05 -8.01 -3.46
C SER A 84 14.22 -7.78 -4.73
N GLU A 85 13.16 -8.54 -4.93
CA GLU A 85 12.26 -8.41 -6.08
C GLU A 85 11.57 -7.04 -6.07
N TYR A 86 11.03 -6.63 -4.93
CA TYR A 86 10.37 -5.33 -4.85
C TYR A 86 11.37 -4.18 -4.97
N GLN A 87 12.53 -4.30 -4.34
CA GLN A 87 13.56 -3.25 -4.43
C GLN A 87 13.99 -3.03 -5.89
N GLU A 88 14.10 -4.09 -6.67
CA GLU A 88 14.39 -3.97 -8.09
C GLU A 88 13.22 -3.35 -8.86
N LEU A 89 12.01 -3.82 -8.60
CA LEU A 89 10.79 -3.30 -9.22
C LEU A 89 10.57 -1.83 -8.88
N SER A 90 10.87 -1.42 -7.65
CA SER A 90 10.67 -0.05 -7.18
C SER A 90 11.46 1.00 -7.95
N LYS A 91 12.51 0.59 -8.66
CA LYS A 91 13.29 1.51 -9.50
C LYS A 91 12.42 2.15 -10.59
N LEU A 92 11.47 1.40 -11.14
CA LEU A 92 10.51 1.93 -12.11
C LEU A 92 9.61 3.00 -11.49
N ARG A 93 9.20 2.78 -10.24
CA ARG A 93 8.39 3.76 -9.50
C ARG A 93 9.21 5.02 -9.22
N TRP A 94 10.44 4.87 -8.72
CA TRP A 94 11.32 5.99 -8.43
C TRP A 94 11.58 6.86 -9.66
N ALA A 95 11.77 6.24 -10.81
CA ALA A 95 12.06 6.95 -12.05
C ALA A 95 10.87 7.75 -12.59
N ASN A 96 9.64 7.39 -12.23
CA ASN A 96 8.42 7.89 -12.87
C ASN A 96 7.41 8.52 -11.89
N SER A 97 7.85 8.80 -10.66
CA SER A 97 6.99 9.40 -9.66
C SER A 97 7.80 10.28 -8.69
N THR A 98 7.09 11.10 -7.94
CA THR A 98 7.67 11.94 -6.88
C THR A 98 6.68 12.04 -5.72
N ASP A 99 7.14 12.61 -4.60
CA ASP A 99 6.33 12.80 -3.39
C ASP A 99 5.65 11.51 -2.94
N THR A 100 6.41 10.41 -2.95
CA THR A 100 5.89 9.10 -2.56
C THR A 100 5.95 8.93 -1.05
N ASN A 101 4.83 8.53 -0.47
CA ASN A 101 4.74 8.13 0.94
C ASN A 101 4.20 6.71 0.99
N ILE A 102 4.90 5.83 1.69
CA ILE A 102 4.46 4.47 1.93
C ILE A 102 4.57 4.22 3.43
N THR A 103 3.44 4.01 4.08
CA THR A 103 3.40 3.66 5.50
C THR A 103 2.85 2.26 5.62
N ILE A 104 3.55 1.40 6.34
CA ILE A 104 3.11 0.03 6.60
C ILE A 104 2.44 0.00 7.95
N MET A 105 1.22 -0.52 7.99
CA MET A 105 0.44 -0.55 9.22
C MET A 105 -0.24 -1.89 9.44
N ASP A 106 -0.56 -2.13 10.69
CA ASP A 106 -1.33 -3.26 11.15
C ASP A 106 -2.83 -2.93 11.05
N GLY A 107 -3.64 -3.92 10.73
CA GLY A 107 -5.09 -3.77 10.68
C GLY A 107 -5.78 -3.90 12.04
N ASP A 108 -5.02 -4.11 13.13
CA ASP A 108 -5.57 -4.26 14.46
C ASP A 108 -6.08 -2.93 15.01
N VAL A 109 -7.38 -2.87 15.30
CA VAL A 109 -8.04 -1.66 15.83
C VAL A 109 -8.07 -1.61 17.35
N THR A 110 -7.46 -2.60 18.02
CA THR A 110 -7.54 -2.73 19.47
C THR A 110 -6.32 -2.20 20.22
N HIS A 111 -5.27 -1.80 19.51
CA HIS A 111 -4.08 -1.24 20.17
C HIS A 111 -3.83 0.21 19.91
#